data_07bab6ca8f2b150a77bb635bfaabd9e1
#
_entry.id   07bab6ca8f2b150a77bb635bfaabd9e1
#
_cell.length_a   1.000
_cell.length_b   1.000
_cell.length_c   1.000
_cell.angle_alpha   90.00
_cell.angle_beta   90.00
_cell.angle_gamma   90.00
#
_symmetry.space_group_name_H-M   'P 1'
#
loop_
_entity.id
_entity.type
_entity.pdbx_description
1 polymer ?
#
loop_
_entity_poly.entity_id
_entity_poly.type
_entity_poly.pdbx_seq_one_letter_code
_entity_poly.pdbx_strand_id
1 'polypeptide(L)'
;MIRRARAFALRSGLTYAELADMAGINPSSLRVWLSGSYDNNHIADLNTLNVRAAIKQAMDRHELAFTAPIAGRHYHTAEYARVRGSMLAALEQGTAFLVDGPPGTQKTYTFRRVADEVNRAGSGRAVYIYSRVDHSPAAFLTECCTEAGIPNRGNIDQLLRKLRFFLGGNGRALLIVDEAQHLPMSTLEILRQLLDTPPFFGVVLGGSHDLSLRLRAWQMEQWRSRLRRTHQLKGLSAAEAAAILRAELGELEAGDVAESIKDATVEAVRNKTPFKYISARNLFFAIEDARAAVADQTPKEAAHAAD
;
A
#
# COMPACT_ATOMS: atom_id res chain seq x y z
N MET A 1 19.68 -5.95 2.65
CA MET A 1 19.49 -4.75 1.81
C MET A 1 19.31 -5.09 0.34
N ILE A 2 20.17 -5.88 -0.31
CA ILE A 2 20.04 -6.31 -1.72
C ILE A 2 18.66 -6.89 -2.03
N ARG A 3 18.18 -7.80 -1.20
CA ARG A 3 16.84 -8.40 -1.36
C ARG A 3 15.72 -7.36 -1.30
N ARG A 4 15.83 -6.39 -0.38
CA ARG A 4 14.87 -5.28 -0.26
C ARG A 4 14.87 -4.40 -1.51
N ALA A 5 16.04 -4.07 -2.06
CA ALA A 5 16.17 -3.27 -3.27
C ALA A 5 15.59 -3.98 -4.52
N ARG A 6 15.81 -5.29 -4.66
CA ARG A 6 15.21 -6.09 -5.74
C ARG A 6 13.69 -6.14 -5.63
N ALA A 7 13.18 -6.41 -4.42
CA ALA A 7 11.74 -6.45 -4.15
C ALA A 7 11.10 -5.07 -4.39
N PHE A 8 11.78 -3.99 -4.01
CA PHE A 8 11.33 -2.64 -4.25
C PHE A 8 11.23 -2.32 -5.76
N ALA A 9 12.29 -2.55 -6.55
CA ALA A 9 12.27 -2.31 -7.99
C ALA A 9 11.12 -3.07 -8.67
N LEU A 10 10.95 -4.33 -8.29
CA LEU A 10 9.90 -5.18 -8.82
C LEU A 10 8.49 -4.67 -8.45
N ARG A 11 8.25 -4.24 -7.20
CA ARG A 11 6.96 -3.69 -6.74
C ARG A 11 6.62 -2.36 -7.38
N SER A 12 7.62 -1.52 -7.59
CA SER A 12 7.46 -0.19 -8.17
C SER A 12 7.41 -0.20 -9.70
N GLY A 13 7.56 -1.38 -10.33
CA GLY A 13 7.65 -1.50 -11.79
C GLY A 13 8.90 -0.88 -12.40
N LEU A 14 9.93 -0.61 -11.57
CA LEU A 14 11.15 0.05 -11.98
C LEU A 14 12.16 -0.97 -12.54
N THR A 15 12.79 -0.62 -13.63
CA THR A 15 14.01 -1.31 -14.08
C THR A 15 15.18 -1.00 -13.14
N TYR A 16 16.20 -1.84 -13.14
CA TYR A 16 17.41 -1.55 -12.36
C TYR A 16 18.15 -0.29 -12.85
N ALA A 17 17.98 0.09 -14.12
CA ALA A 17 18.53 1.33 -14.63
C ALA A 17 17.81 2.55 -14.03
N GLU A 18 16.49 2.54 -14.00
CA GLU A 18 15.68 3.59 -13.36
C GLU A 18 15.92 3.69 -11.85
N LEU A 19 16.08 2.54 -11.17
CA LEU A 19 16.44 2.54 -9.75
C LEU A 19 17.83 3.13 -9.51
N ALA A 20 18.79 2.88 -10.39
CA ALA A 20 20.12 3.44 -10.32
C ALA A 20 20.10 4.97 -10.55
N ASP A 21 19.36 5.42 -11.56
CA ASP A 21 19.16 6.84 -11.86
C ASP A 21 18.52 7.57 -10.67
N MET A 22 17.44 7.03 -10.13
CA MET A 22 16.75 7.55 -8.96
C MET A 22 17.64 7.64 -7.72
N ALA A 23 18.61 6.75 -7.58
CA ALA A 23 19.60 6.73 -6.50
C ALA A 23 20.84 7.60 -6.80
N GLY A 24 20.97 8.14 -8.01
CA GLY A 24 22.14 8.91 -8.45
C GLY A 24 23.41 8.06 -8.52
N ILE A 25 23.31 6.78 -8.88
CA ILE A 25 24.43 5.86 -8.99
C ILE A 25 24.54 5.25 -10.38
N ASN A 26 25.73 4.80 -10.74
CA ASN A 26 25.94 4.15 -12.02
C ASN A 26 25.19 2.79 -12.08
N PRO A 27 24.42 2.50 -13.15
CA PRO A 27 23.71 1.22 -13.31
C PRO A 27 24.59 -0.02 -13.20
N SER A 28 25.85 0.06 -13.65
CA SER A 28 26.81 -1.05 -13.52
C SER A 28 27.17 -1.31 -12.06
N SER A 29 27.36 -0.27 -11.26
CA SER A 29 27.62 -0.37 -9.81
C SER A 29 26.43 -1.00 -9.08
N LEU A 30 25.20 -0.63 -9.46
CA LEU A 30 23.99 -1.25 -8.91
C LEU A 30 23.91 -2.73 -9.27
N ARG A 31 24.18 -3.11 -10.53
CA ARG A 31 24.16 -4.51 -10.98
C ARG A 31 25.14 -5.38 -10.20
N VAL A 32 26.37 -4.91 -10.06
CA VAL A 32 27.43 -5.60 -9.29
C VAL A 32 27.04 -5.74 -7.84
N TRP A 33 26.48 -4.69 -7.23
CA TRP A 33 25.99 -4.75 -5.86
C TRP A 33 24.81 -5.72 -5.71
N LEU A 34 23.86 -5.71 -6.63
CA LEU A 34 22.74 -6.62 -6.62
C LEU A 34 23.17 -8.09 -6.85
N SER A 35 24.23 -8.37 -7.62
CA SER A 35 24.72 -9.74 -7.80
C SER A 35 25.28 -10.35 -6.52
N GLY A 36 25.59 -9.54 -5.51
CA GLY A 36 26.22 -9.98 -4.27
C GLY A 36 27.73 -10.24 -4.42
N SER A 37 28.32 -9.86 -5.55
CA SER A 37 29.74 -10.11 -5.83
C SER A 37 30.68 -9.35 -4.90
N TYR A 38 30.18 -8.33 -4.22
CA TYR A 38 30.95 -7.59 -3.20
C TYR A 38 31.02 -8.30 -1.83
N ASP A 39 30.12 -9.24 -1.55
CA ASP A 39 30.09 -9.91 -0.23
C ASP A 39 31.15 -11.02 -0.06
N ASN A 40 31.84 -11.40 -1.14
CA ASN A 40 32.83 -12.48 -1.12
C ASN A 40 34.26 -12.05 -0.77
N ASN A 41 34.54 -10.77 -0.74
CA ASN A 41 35.83 -10.24 -0.31
C ASN A 41 35.64 -9.34 0.90
N HIS A 42 36.26 -9.66 2.00
CA HIS A 42 36.23 -9.05 3.34
C HIS A 42 36.58 -7.54 3.42
N ILE A 43 36.41 -6.79 2.36
CA ILE A 43 36.59 -5.35 2.35
C ILE A 43 35.21 -4.75 2.09
N ALA A 44 34.59 -4.22 3.16
CA ALA A 44 33.50 -3.29 3.03
C ALA A 44 34.05 -2.02 2.36
N ASP A 45 34.13 -2.04 1.03
CA ASP A 45 34.55 -0.91 0.24
C ASP A 45 33.58 0.25 0.47
N LEU A 46 34.12 1.45 0.68
CA LEU A 46 33.36 2.71 0.79
C LEU A 46 32.31 2.84 -0.31
N ASN A 47 32.59 2.31 -1.51
CA ASN A 47 31.67 2.26 -2.63
C ASN A 47 30.43 1.39 -2.35
N THR A 48 30.58 0.26 -1.70
CA THR A 48 29.44 -0.63 -1.33
C THR A 48 28.54 0.01 -0.27
N LEU A 49 29.15 0.71 0.69
CA LEU A 49 28.40 1.45 1.72
C LEU A 49 27.67 2.65 1.08
N ASN A 50 28.28 3.35 0.15
CA ASN A 50 27.68 4.46 -0.57
C ASN A 50 26.52 4.02 -1.46
N VAL A 51 26.67 2.94 -2.23
CA VAL A 51 25.59 2.35 -3.04
C VAL A 51 24.43 1.91 -2.15
N ARG A 52 24.72 1.25 -1.05
CA ARG A 52 23.69 0.82 -0.09
C ARG A 52 22.94 2.00 0.52
N ALA A 53 23.63 3.06 0.91
CA ALA A 53 23.04 4.27 1.48
C ALA A 53 22.19 5.02 0.44
N ALA A 54 22.70 5.20 -0.78
CA ALA A 54 22.02 5.86 -1.87
C ALA A 54 20.72 5.12 -2.27
N ILE A 55 20.79 3.80 -2.41
CA ILE A 55 19.61 2.96 -2.70
C ILE A 55 18.59 3.03 -1.57
N LYS A 56 19.03 2.95 -0.31
CA LYS A 56 18.12 3.10 0.83
C LYS A 56 17.41 4.46 0.79
N GLN A 57 18.15 5.53 0.59
CA GLN A 57 17.61 6.89 0.55
C GLN A 57 16.63 7.08 -0.64
N ALA A 58 16.96 6.51 -1.81
CA ALA A 58 16.08 6.55 -2.98
C ALA A 58 14.78 5.78 -2.75
N MET A 59 14.87 4.58 -2.17
CA MET A 59 13.71 3.78 -1.80
C MET A 59 12.84 4.49 -0.76
N ASP A 60 13.46 5.02 0.29
CA ASP A 60 12.75 5.74 1.36
C ASP A 60 12.06 6.99 0.80
N ARG A 61 12.70 7.75 -0.12
CA ARG A 61 12.10 8.90 -0.81
C ARG A 61 10.93 8.49 -1.71
N HIS A 62 11.09 7.43 -2.48
CA HIS A 62 10.02 6.92 -3.36
C HIS A 62 8.84 6.37 -2.55
N GLU A 63 9.11 5.59 -1.50
CA GLU A 63 8.07 5.12 -0.59
C GLU A 63 7.36 6.30 0.09
N LEU A 64 8.07 7.35 0.49
CA LEU A 64 7.50 8.59 1.01
C LEU A 64 6.64 9.32 -0.05
N ALA A 65 7.11 9.44 -1.28
CA ALA A 65 6.35 10.07 -2.37
C ALA A 65 5.05 9.33 -2.70
N PHE A 66 5.04 7.99 -2.58
CA PHE A 66 3.84 7.18 -2.81
C PHE A 66 2.91 7.07 -1.58
N THR A 67 3.44 7.30 -0.37
CA THR A 67 2.70 7.12 0.90
C THR A 67 2.50 8.41 1.65
N ALA A 68 3.21 9.48 1.28
CA ALA A 68 3.03 10.76 1.92
C ALA A 68 1.63 11.30 1.60
N PRO A 69 0.79 11.56 2.61
CA PRO A 69 -0.24 12.54 2.44
C PRO A 69 0.46 13.85 2.06
N ILE A 70 -0.11 14.61 1.15
CA ILE A 70 0.37 15.94 0.82
C ILE A 70 0.66 16.68 2.14
N ALA A 71 1.83 17.29 2.24
CA ALA A 71 2.29 18.01 3.43
C ALA A 71 2.41 17.20 4.74
N GLY A 72 2.53 15.89 4.70
CA GLY A 72 2.74 15.07 5.91
C GLY A 72 1.53 14.95 6.83
N ARG A 73 0.40 15.58 6.51
CA ARG A 73 -0.81 15.55 7.32
C ARG A 73 -1.60 14.26 7.10
N HIS A 74 -2.12 13.73 8.19
CA HIS A 74 -3.00 12.58 8.18
C HIS A 74 -4.43 13.02 8.50
N TYR A 75 -5.34 12.67 7.60
CA TYR A 75 -6.77 12.96 7.78
C TYR A 75 -7.52 11.73 8.27
N HIS A 76 -8.11 11.84 9.46
CA HIS A 76 -8.94 10.78 10.04
C HIS A 76 -10.34 10.79 9.41
N THR A 77 -10.47 10.22 8.21
CA THR A 77 -11.77 10.04 7.59
C THR A 77 -12.56 8.92 8.27
N ALA A 78 -13.88 8.96 8.16
CA ALA A 78 -14.75 7.93 8.72
C ALA A 78 -14.42 6.53 8.16
N GLU A 79 -14.10 6.45 6.86
CA GLU A 79 -13.70 5.19 6.23
C GLU A 79 -12.35 4.68 6.73
N TYR A 80 -11.36 5.57 6.88
CA TYR A 80 -10.09 5.22 7.50
C TYR A 80 -10.29 4.65 8.91
N ALA A 81 -11.03 5.35 9.77
CA ALA A 81 -11.26 4.94 11.14
C ALA A 81 -11.96 3.55 11.23
N ARG A 82 -12.95 3.33 10.37
CA ARG A 82 -13.69 2.06 10.29
C ARG A 82 -12.81 0.90 9.84
N VAL A 83 -12.03 1.09 8.76
CA VAL A 83 -11.14 0.05 8.24
C VAL A 83 -10.02 -0.24 9.25
N ARG A 84 -9.37 0.81 9.80
CA ARG A 84 -8.35 0.67 10.84
C ARG A 84 -8.88 -0.12 12.05
N GLY A 85 -10.06 0.22 12.55
CA GLY A 85 -10.68 -0.50 13.67
C GLY A 85 -10.88 -1.99 13.37
N SER A 86 -11.30 -2.33 12.16
CA SER A 86 -11.46 -3.73 11.74
C SER A 86 -10.13 -4.45 11.56
N MET A 87 -9.10 -3.77 11.07
CA MET A 87 -7.74 -4.34 10.95
C MET A 87 -7.16 -4.68 12.32
N LEU A 88 -7.31 -3.79 13.29
CA LEU A 88 -6.87 -4.04 14.67
C LEU A 88 -7.68 -5.17 15.32
N ALA A 89 -8.98 -5.22 15.08
CA ALA A 89 -9.81 -6.34 15.54
C ALA A 89 -9.41 -7.68 14.91
N ALA A 90 -9.05 -7.69 13.62
CA ALA A 90 -8.53 -8.88 12.95
C ALA A 90 -7.18 -9.34 13.54
N LEU A 91 -6.29 -8.39 13.82
CA LEU A 91 -5.01 -8.65 14.50
C LEU A 91 -5.24 -9.35 15.85
N GLU A 92 -6.24 -8.92 16.61
CA GLU A 92 -6.53 -9.45 17.94
C GLU A 92 -7.25 -10.81 17.93
N GLN A 93 -8.15 -10.98 16.97
CA GLN A 93 -9.09 -12.12 16.95
C GLN A 93 -8.69 -13.21 15.97
N GLY A 94 -7.66 -13.02 15.16
CA GLY A 94 -7.26 -13.96 14.11
C GLY A 94 -8.37 -14.19 13.07
N THR A 95 -9.07 -13.12 12.66
CA THR A 95 -10.19 -13.21 11.72
C THR A 95 -9.86 -12.59 10.38
N ALA A 96 -10.63 -12.94 9.33
CA ALA A 96 -10.48 -12.35 8.01
C ALA A 96 -11.61 -11.36 7.70
N PHE A 97 -11.29 -10.32 6.92
CA PHE A 97 -12.28 -9.44 6.33
C PHE A 97 -11.83 -8.87 4.99
N LEU A 98 -12.79 -8.37 4.25
CA LEU A 98 -12.65 -7.82 2.93
C LEU A 98 -12.87 -6.30 2.95
N VAL A 99 -12.01 -5.58 2.26
CA VAL A 99 -12.18 -4.14 1.98
C VAL A 99 -12.26 -3.97 0.48
N ASP A 100 -13.43 -3.66 -0.05
CA ASP A 100 -13.62 -3.37 -1.45
C ASP A 100 -13.99 -1.90 -1.68
N GLY A 101 -13.60 -1.37 -2.82
CA GLY A 101 -13.95 -0.01 -3.18
C GLY A 101 -13.24 0.45 -4.46
N PRO A 102 -13.75 1.50 -5.08
CA PRO A 102 -13.15 2.04 -6.31
C PRO A 102 -11.75 2.63 -6.06
N PRO A 103 -10.99 2.91 -7.13
CA PRO A 103 -9.70 3.57 -7.02
C PRO A 103 -9.79 4.92 -6.28
N GLY A 104 -8.74 5.29 -5.55
CA GLY A 104 -8.70 6.58 -4.84
C GLY A 104 -9.51 6.66 -3.54
N THR A 105 -10.05 5.54 -3.03
CA THR A 105 -10.77 5.47 -1.74
C THR A 105 -9.86 5.17 -0.54
N GLN A 106 -8.57 5.46 -0.63
CA GLN A 106 -7.58 5.34 0.45
C GLN A 106 -7.30 3.91 0.96
N LYS A 107 -7.64 2.85 0.24
CA LYS A 107 -7.37 1.45 0.66
C LYS A 107 -5.88 1.25 0.99
N THR A 108 -5.03 1.37 -0.02
CA THR A 108 -3.58 1.20 0.09
C THR A 108 -2.97 2.08 1.18
N TYR A 109 -3.38 3.34 1.26
CA TYR A 109 -2.95 4.27 2.29
C TYR A 109 -3.27 3.75 3.69
N THR A 110 -4.53 3.35 3.92
CA THR A 110 -4.97 2.82 5.21
C THR A 110 -4.21 1.55 5.59
N PHE A 111 -4.04 0.63 4.64
CA PHE A 111 -3.35 -0.64 4.87
C PHE A 111 -1.90 -0.46 5.29
N ARG A 112 -1.15 0.36 4.56
CA ARG A 112 0.26 0.64 4.88
C ARG A 112 0.41 1.34 6.22
N ARG A 113 -0.43 2.35 6.48
CA ARG A 113 -0.39 3.09 7.72
C ARG A 113 -0.68 2.23 8.95
N VAL A 114 -1.69 1.34 8.85
CA VAL A 114 -2.01 0.42 9.95
C VAL A 114 -0.92 -0.65 10.10
N ALA A 115 -0.35 -1.16 9.01
CA ALA A 115 0.79 -2.07 9.07
C ALA A 115 1.99 -1.43 9.80
N ASP A 116 2.31 -0.19 9.45
CA ASP A 116 3.37 0.59 10.11
C ASP A 116 3.06 0.85 11.58
N GLU A 117 1.82 1.19 11.91
CA GLU A 117 1.36 1.41 13.29
C GLU A 117 1.56 0.15 14.14
N VAL A 118 1.08 -1.01 13.67
CA VAL A 118 1.22 -2.29 14.36
C VAL A 118 2.68 -2.65 14.58
N ASN A 119 3.50 -2.51 13.54
CA ASN A 119 4.92 -2.87 13.60
C ASN A 119 5.74 -1.91 14.48
N ARG A 120 5.43 -0.60 14.51
CA ARG A 120 6.11 0.37 15.36
C ARG A 120 5.70 0.26 16.83
N ALA A 121 4.42 0.01 17.07
CA ALA A 121 3.90 -0.15 18.43
C ALA A 121 4.37 -1.46 19.10
N GLY A 122 4.91 -2.41 18.34
CA GLY A 122 5.26 -3.73 18.84
C GLY A 122 4.06 -4.54 19.36
N SER A 123 2.83 -4.10 19.02
CA SER A 123 1.59 -4.74 19.47
C SER A 123 1.28 -6.04 18.71
N GLY A 124 2.02 -6.32 17.66
CA GLY A 124 1.88 -7.48 16.80
C GLY A 124 2.86 -7.42 15.64
N ARG A 125 2.60 -8.20 14.61
CA ARG A 125 3.36 -8.23 13.35
C ARG A 125 2.41 -8.05 12.17
N ALA A 126 2.64 -7.06 11.33
CA ALA A 126 1.88 -6.87 10.12
C ALA A 126 2.77 -7.08 8.89
N VAL A 127 2.31 -7.95 8.00
CA VAL A 127 2.94 -8.22 6.69
C VAL A 127 2.02 -7.64 5.63
N TYR A 128 2.52 -6.69 4.84
CA TYR A 128 1.78 -6.04 3.76
C TYR A 128 2.29 -6.54 2.41
N ILE A 129 1.38 -7.04 1.58
CA ILE A 129 1.64 -7.54 0.22
C ILE A 129 0.80 -6.75 -0.77
N TYR A 130 1.43 -6.24 -1.80
CA TYR A 130 0.76 -5.67 -2.96
C TYR A 130 0.68 -6.73 -4.06
N SER A 131 -0.52 -7.20 -4.38
CA SER A 131 -0.71 -8.27 -5.36
C SER A 131 -0.53 -7.75 -6.78
N ARG A 132 0.18 -8.53 -7.58
CA ARG A 132 0.41 -8.27 -9.00
C ARG A 132 -0.39 -9.25 -9.85
N VAL A 133 -0.61 -8.90 -11.11
CA VAL A 133 -1.21 -9.81 -12.08
C VAL A 133 -0.34 -11.08 -12.17
N ASP A 134 -0.99 -12.23 -12.18
CA ASP A 134 -0.34 -13.56 -12.26
C ASP A 134 0.59 -13.93 -11.10
N HIS A 135 0.29 -13.42 -9.91
CA HIS A 135 1.01 -13.75 -8.68
C HIS A 135 0.77 -15.21 -8.29
N SER A 136 1.53 -16.12 -8.87
CA SER A 136 1.41 -17.56 -8.61
C SER A 136 1.55 -17.90 -7.12
N PRO A 137 1.02 -19.03 -6.63
CA PRO A 137 1.15 -19.46 -5.24
C PRO A 137 2.58 -19.40 -4.68
N ALA A 138 3.54 -19.90 -5.45
CA ALA A 138 4.94 -19.89 -5.04
C ALA A 138 5.51 -18.48 -4.96
N ALA A 139 5.23 -17.64 -5.96
CA ALA A 139 5.66 -16.24 -5.99
C ALA A 139 5.06 -15.43 -4.84
N PHE A 140 3.76 -15.61 -4.59
CA PHE A 140 3.05 -14.98 -3.48
C PHE A 140 3.65 -15.34 -2.12
N LEU A 141 3.86 -16.64 -1.85
CA LEU A 141 4.44 -17.09 -0.59
C LEU A 141 5.90 -16.64 -0.43
N THR A 142 6.67 -16.63 -1.52
CA THR A 142 8.04 -16.11 -1.53
C THR A 142 8.05 -14.63 -1.14
N GLU A 143 7.12 -13.83 -1.66
CA GLU A 143 7.00 -12.41 -1.31
C GLU A 143 6.54 -12.23 0.14
N CYS A 144 5.55 -13.01 0.61
CA CYS A 144 5.15 -13.00 2.01
C CYS A 144 6.34 -13.27 2.95
N CYS A 145 7.14 -14.28 2.65
CA CYS A 145 8.34 -14.58 3.44
C CYS A 145 9.39 -13.46 3.36
N THR A 146 9.54 -12.81 2.19
CA THR A 146 10.46 -11.69 2.00
C THR A 146 10.04 -10.48 2.82
N GLU A 147 8.79 -10.08 2.76
CA GLU A 147 8.24 -8.97 3.53
C GLU A 147 8.23 -9.25 5.04
N ALA A 148 8.01 -10.50 5.42
CA ALA A 148 8.12 -10.96 6.80
C ALA A 148 9.58 -11.02 7.33
N GLY A 149 10.58 -10.86 6.45
CA GLY A 149 12.00 -10.95 6.82
C GLY A 149 12.48 -12.36 7.17
N ILE A 150 11.75 -13.40 6.72
CA ILE A 150 12.09 -14.82 6.96
C ILE A 150 12.64 -15.51 5.70
N PRO A 151 13.31 -16.68 5.83
CA PRO A 151 13.86 -17.39 4.68
C PRO A 151 12.80 -17.71 3.63
N ASN A 152 12.98 -17.19 2.42
CA ASN A 152 12.02 -17.22 1.30
C ASN A 152 12.36 -18.26 0.21
N ARG A 153 13.20 -19.25 0.48
CA ARG A 153 13.54 -20.36 -0.42
C ARG A 153 12.83 -21.63 0.01
N GLY A 154 12.39 -22.42 -0.96
CA GLY A 154 11.74 -23.71 -0.75
C GLY A 154 10.56 -23.93 -1.70
N ASN A 155 9.97 -25.12 -1.58
CA ASN A 155 8.71 -25.40 -2.25
C ASN A 155 7.52 -24.76 -1.50
N ILE A 156 6.33 -24.84 -2.08
CA ILE A 156 5.10 -24.23 -1.54
C ILE A 156 4.88 -24.68 -0.08
N ASP A 157 5.00 -25.97 0.21
CA ASP A 157 4.76 -26.50 1.56
C ASP A 157 5.76 -25.98 2.60
N GLN A 158 7.02 -25.84 2.18
CA GLN A 158 8.06 -25.28 3.05
C GLN A 158 7.83 -23.79 3.32
N LEU A 159 7.44 -23.02 2.31
CA LEU A 159 7.14 -21.60 2.45
C LEU A 159 5.89 -21.39 3.31
N LEU A 160 4.85 -22.20 3.11
CA LEU A 160 3.64 -22.20 3.94
C LEU A 160 3.97 -22.46 5.42
N ARG A 161 4.77 -23.49 5.72
CA ARG A 161 5.16 -23.79 7.10
C ARG A 161 5.95 -22.65 7.74
N LYS A 162 6.88 -22.04 7.00
CA LYS A 162 7.66 -20.91 7.51
C LYS A 162 6.80 -19.69 7.79
N LEU A 163 5.92 -19.35 6.84
CA LEU A 163 5.00 -18.22 6.98
C LEU A 163 4.03 -18.45 8.16
N ARG A 164 3.48 -19.65 8.27
CA ARG A 164 2.59 -20.02 9.37
C ARG A 164 3.29 -19.95 10.73
N PHE A 165 4.50 -20.47 10.84
CA PHE A 165 5.30 -20.36 12.05
C PHE A 165 5.57 -18.91 12.43
N PHE A 166 5.89 -18.06 11.44
CA PHE A 166 6.12 -16.63 11.65
C PHE A 166 4.85 -15.90 12.10
N LEU A 167 3.73 -16.11 11.40
CA LEU A 167 2.47 -15.44 11.70
C LEU A 167 1.84 -15.94 13.01
N GLY A 168 2.03 -17.20 13.34
CA GLY A 168 1.42 -17.82 14.51
C GLY A 168 2.32 -17.90 15.74
N GLY A 169 3.62 -17.64 15.60
CA GLY A 169 4.58 -17.69 16.70
C GLY A 169 4.58 -16.41 17.54
N ASN A 170 4.41 -16.51 18.83
CA ASN A 170 4.66 -15.45 19.83
C ASN A 170 3.81 -14.17 19.74
N GLY A 171 2.60 -14.17 19.20
CA GLY A 171 1.78 -12.97 19.27
C GLY A 171 0.78 -12.81 18.15
N ARG A 172 0.20 -11.64 18.12
CA ARG A 172 -0.80 -11.23 17.15
C ARG A 172 -0.14 -10.92 15.81
N ALA A 173 -0.66 -11.47 14.72
CA ALA A 173 -0.18 -11.19 13.38
C ALA A 173 -1.31 -10.80 12.43
N LEU A 174 -0.98 -9.98 11.44
CA LEU A 174 -1.89 -9.49 10.42
C LEU A 174 -1.24 -9.63 9.04
N LEU A 175 -1.84 -10.42 8.16
CA LEU A 175 -1.48 -10.48 6.75
C LEU A 175 -2.42 -9.58 5.96
N ILE A 176 -1.87 -8.56 5.32
CA ILE A 176 -2.60 -7.59 4.52
C ILE A 176 -2.27 -7.81 3.06
N VAL A 177 -3.28 -8.10 2.25
CA VAL A 177 -3.13 -8.35 0.82
C VAL A 177 -3.91 -7.28 0.07
N ASP A 178 -3.20 -6.35 -0.52
CA ASP A 178 -3.77 -5.27 -1.33
C ASP A 178 -3.86 -5.69 -2.80
N GLU A 179 -4.83 -5.12 -3.54
CA GLU A 179 -5.15 -5.44 -4.93
C GLU A 179 -5.38 -6.96 -5.17
N ALA A 180 -5.99 -7.63 -4.18
CA ALA A 180 -6.16 -9.08 -4.16
C ALA A 180 -7.04 -9.63 -5.31
N GLN A 181 -7.73 -8.77 -6.11
CA GLN A 181 -8.39 -9.19 -7.35
C GLN A 181 -7.39 -9.72 -8.40
N HIS A 182 -6.11 -9.39 -8.28
CA HIS A 182 -5.08 -9.90 -9.19
C HIS A 182 -4.60 -11.31 -8.84
N LEU A 183 -4.91 -11.81 -7.65
CA LEU A 183 -4.52 -13.16 -7.25
C LEU A 183 -5.30 -14.22 -8.04
N PRO A 184 -4.63 -15.25 -8.58
CA PRO A 184 -5.31 -16.41 -9.14
C PRO A 184 -6.05 -17.21 -8.06
N MET A 185 -7.02 -18.02 -8.47
CA MET A 185 -7.83 -18.85 -7.56
C MET A 185 -6.98 -19.78 -6.71
N SER A 186 -5.90 -20.33 -7.28
CA SER A 186 -4.97 -21.20 -6.55
C SER A 186 -4.27 -20.49 -5.38
N THR A 187 -3.94 -19.20 -5.53
CA THR A 187 -3.33 -18.41 -4.46
C THR A 187 -4.37 -18.03 -3.39
N LEU A 188 -5.59 -17.69 -3.79
CA LEU A 188 -6.69 -17.45 -2.86
C LEU A 188 -6.99 -18.71 -2.04
N GLU A 189 -6.91 -19.89 -2.65
CA GLU A 189 -7.12 -21.16 -1.95
C GLU A 189 -6.00 -21.44 -0.92
N ILE A 190 -4.75 -21.12 -1.24
CA ILE A 190 -3.64 -21.21 -0.27
C ILE A 190 -3.85 -20.24 0.91
N LEU A 191 -4.29 -19.02 0.65
CA LEU A 191 -4.64 -18.08 1.71
C LEU A 191 -5.76 -18.62 2.61
N ARG A 192 -6.77 -19.25 2.02
CA ARG A 192 -7.84 -19.91 2.77
C ARG A 192 -7.29 -21.03 3.66
N GLN A 193 -6.44 -21.90 3.12
CA GLN A 193 -5.81 -22.97 3.91
C GLN A 193 -4.97 -22.42 5.07
N LEU A 194 -4.32 -21.27 4.89
CA LEU A 194 -3.62 -20.60 5.98
C LEU A 194 -4.56 -20.17 7.11
N LEU A 195 -5.77 -19.73 6.76
CA LEU A 195 -6.80 -19.33 7.74
C LEU A 195 -7.43 -20.51 8.47
N ASP A 196 -7.49 -21.68 7.84
CA ASP A 196 -8.18 -22.87 8.37
C ASP A 196 -7.37 -23.62 9.43
N THR A 197 -6.09 -23.35 9.54
CA THR A 197 -5.19 -24.12 10.38
C THR A 197 -4.55 -23.24 11.46
N PRO A 198 -4.64 -23.64 12.74
CA PRO A 198 -3.92 -22.93 13.82
C PRO A 198 -2.40 -22.90 13.57
N PRO A 199 -1.69 -21.91 14.08
CA PRO A 199 -2.20 -20.79 14.87
C PRO A 199 -2.93 -19.75 14.01
N PHE A 200 -3.99 -19.15 14.55
CA PHE A 200 -4.81 -18.18 13.85
C PHE A 200 -4.17 -16.79 13.85
N PHE A 201 -4.30 -16.10 12.74
CA PHE A 201 -3.84 -14.72 12.56
C PHE A 201 -4.87 -13.94 11.73
N GLY A 202 -4.81 -12.62 11.79
CA GLY A 202 -5.72 -11.77 11.02
C GLY A 202 -5.34 -11.72 9.54
N VAL A 203 -6.34 -11.68 8.66
CA VAL A 203 -6.16 -11.47 7.22
C VAL A 203 -7.07 -10.34 6.72
N VAL A 204 -6.48 -9.44 5.96
CA VAL A 204 -7.20 -8.36 5.27
C VAL A 204 -7.00 -8.53 3.77
N LEU A 205 -8.07 -8.71 3.04
CA LEU A 205 -8.08 -8.66 1.58
C LEU A 205 -8.60 -7.31 1.12
N GLY A 206 -7.79 -6.56 0.40
CA GLY A 206 -8.17 -5.31 -0.22
C GLY A 206 -8.25 -5.43 -1.73
N GLY A 207 -9.23 -4.76 -2.34
CA GLY A 207 -9.31 -4.79 -3.78
C GLY A 207 -10.47 -4.00 -4.38
N SER A 208 -10.70 -4.22 -5.67
CA SER A 208 -11.86 -3.70 -6.39
C SER A 208 -13.12 -4.49 -6.06
N HIS A 209 -14.27 -3.99 -6.53
CA HIS A 209 -15.53 -4.71 -6.39
C HIS A 209 -15.52 -6.11 -7.03
N ASP A 210 -14.70 -6.33 -8.06
CA ASP A 210 -14.54 -7.62 -8.72
C ASP A 210 -14.04 -8.70 -7.75
N LEU A 211 -13.16 -8.35 -6.80
CA LEU A 211 -12.74 -9.27 -5.75
C LEU A 211 -13.94 -9.73 -4.91
N SER A 212 -14.79 -8.79 -4.51
CA SER A 212 -15.99 -9.09 -3.74
C SER A 212 -16.95 -10.03 -4.50
N LEU A 213 -17.11 -9.83 -5.81
CA LEU A 213 -17.91 -10.71 -6.67
C LEU A 213 -17.29 -12.10 -6.80
N ARG A 214 -15.98 -12.18 -7.03
CA ARG A 214 -15.25 -13.46 -7.12
C ARG A 214 -15.35 -14.27 -5.83
N LEU A 215 -15.17 -13.64 -4.67
CA LEU A 215 -15.27 -14.34 -3.38
C LEU A 215 -16.70 -14.75 -3.01
N ARG A 216 -17.72 -14.15 -3.64
CA ARG A 216 -19.13 -14.55 -3.49
C ARG A 216 -19.56 -15.65 -4.44
N ALA A 217 -18.77 -15.96 -5.48
CA ALA A 217 -19.08 -17.05 -6.39
C ALA A 217 -19.16 -18.39 -5.64
N TRP A 218 -20.03 -19.30 -6.11
CA TRP A 218 -20.27 -20.59 -5.47
C TRP A 218 -19.00 -21.41 -5.24
N GLN A 219 -18.04 -21.30 -6.16
CA GLN A 219 -16.74 -21.95 -6.06
C GLN A 219 -15.88 -21.48 -4.87
N MET A 220 -16.26 -20.35 -4.27
CA MET A 220 -15.58 -19.69 -3.15
C MET A 220 -16.43 -19.62 -1.88
N GLU A 221 -17.43 -20.48 -1.78
CA GLU A 221 -18.35 -20.50 -0.62
C GLU A 221 -17.59 -20.61 0.71
N GLN A 222 -16.51 -21.37 0.72
CA GLN A 222 -15.66 -21.52 1.91
C GLN A 222 -15.02 -20.20 2.38
N TRP A 223 -14.76 -19.25 1.47
CA TRP A 223 -14.32 -17.91 1.84
C TRP A 223 -15.38 -17.11 2.57
N ARG A 224 -16.66 -17.26 2.17
CA ARG A 224 -17.78 -16.54 2.80
C ARG A 224 -17.91 -16.87 4.30
N SER A 225 -17.64 -18.11 4.70
CA SER A 225 -17.67 -18.52 6.10
C SER A 225 -16.48 -17.98 6.91
N ARG A 226 -15.38 -17.58 6.25
CA ARG A 226 -14.16 -17.03 6.89
C ARG A 226 -14.15 -15.51 6.97
N LEU A 227 -14.85 -14.86 6.04
CA LEU A 227 -14.93 -13.39 6.01
C LEU A 227 -15.96 -12.92 7.05
N ARG A 228 -15.46 -12.37 8.14
CA ARG A 228 -16.33 -11.85 9.21
C ARG A 228 -17.09 -10.60 8.78
N ARG A 229 -16.48 -9.76 7.97
CA ARG A 229 -17.06 -8.50 7.46
C ARG A 229 -16.55 -8.16 6.07
N THR A 230 -17.37 -7.43 5.34
CA THR A 230 -17.00 -6.76 4.10
C THR A 230 -17.21 -5.26 4.27
N HIS A 231 -16.16 -4.48 4.09
CA HIS A 231 -16.23 -3.01 4.07
C HIS A 231 -16.25 -2.53 2.62
N GLN A 232 -17.36 -1.93 2.23
CA GLN A 232 -17.47 -1.26 0.94
C GLN A 232 -17.17 0.21 1.12
N LEU A 233 -16.06 0.66 0.52
CA LEU A 233 -15.65 2.06 0.56
C LEU A 233 -16.43 2.85 -0.47
N LYS A 234 -16.83 4.06 -0.07
CA LYS A 234 -17.65 4.97 -0.88
C LYS A 234 -16.90 6.24 -1.29
N GLY A 235 -15.66 6.42 -0.84
CA GLY A 235 -14.90 7.65 -0.99
C GLY A 235 -15.16 8.66 0.14
N LEU A 236 -14.67 9.87 -0.04
CA LEU A 236 -14.87 10.94 0.94
C LEU A 236 -16.31 11.45 0.90
N SER A 237 -16.82 11.86 2.06
CA SER A 237 -18.00 12.70 2.13
C SER A 237 -17.66 14.13 1.68
N ALA A 238 -18.66 14.90 1.24
CA ALA A 238 -18.46 16.30 0.89
C ALA A 238 -17.93 17.13 2.07
N ALA A 239 -18.37 16.82 3.29
CA ALA A 239 -17.89 17.49 4.50
C ALA A 239 -16.39 17.18 4.79
N GLU A 240 -15.97 15.94 4.64
CA GLU A 240 -14.56 15.55 4.78
C GLU A 240 -13.68 16.19 3.69
N ALA A 241 -14.13 16.18 2.44
CA ALA A 241 -13.42 16.81 1.33
C ALA A 241 -13.26 18.32 1.57
N ALA A 242 -14.33 19.01 1.97
CA ALA A 242 -14.29 20.43 2.29
C ALA A 242 -13.36 20.73 3.49
N ALA A 243 -13.37 19.89 4.50
CA ALA A 243 -12.47 20.05 5.66
C ALA A 243 -10.99 19.87 5.26
N ILE A 244 -10.69 18.91 4.39
CA ILE A 244 -9.34 18.68 3.87
C ILE A 244 -8.89 19.87 3.02
N LEU A 245 -9.72 20.37 2.10
CA LEU A 245 -9.41 21.53 1.27
C LEU A 245 -9.07 22.74 2.13
N ARG A 246 -9.91 23.10 3.11
CA ARG A 246 -9.65 24.22 4.03
C ARG A 246 -8.39 24.04 4.85
N ALA A 247 -8.11 22.82 5.31
CA ALA A 247 -6.91 22.52 6.08
C ALA A 247 -5.61 22.65 5.26
N GLU A 248 -5.68 22.39 3.95
CA GLU A 248 -4.52 22.40 3.05
C GLU A 248 -4.33 23.74 2.32
N LEU A 249 -5.38 24.42 1.97
CA LEU A 249 -5.36 25.65 1.16
C LEU A 249 -5.76 26.91 1.95
N GLY A 250 -6.20 26.77 3.21
CA GLY A 250 -6.66 27.87 4.04
C GLY A 250 -8.12 28.22 3.81
N GLU A 251 -8.48 29.49 4.02
CA GLU A 251 -9.85 29.98 3.78
C GLU A 251 -10.13 30.02 2.28
N LEU A 252 -11.13 29.28 1.86
CA LEU A 252 -11.62 29.21 0.48
C LEU A 252 -13.08 29.67 0.44
N GLU A 253 -13.45 30.33 -0.64
CA GLU A 253 -14.85 30.62 -0.91
C GLU A 253 -15.67 29.33 -1.14
N ALA A 254 -16.95 29.37 -0.83
CA ALA A 254 -17.82 28.21 -0.99
C ALA A 254 -17.89 27.71 -2.45
N GLY A 255 -17.72 28.61 -3.41
CA GLY A 255 -17.66 28.31 -4.84
C GLY A 255 -16.44 27.44 -5.20
N ASP A 256 -15.26 27.85 -4.75
CA ASP A 256 -13.99 27.15 -5.03
C ASP A 256 -13.98 25.75 -4.39
N VAL A 257 -14.51 25.64 -3.15
CA VAL A 257 -14.66 24.34 -2.48
C VAL A 257 -15.59 23.42 -3.28
N ALA A 258 -16.71 23.96 -3.79
CA ALA A 258 -17.68 23.17 -4.56
C ALA A 258 -17.10 22.72 -5.90
N GLU A 259 -16.34 23.57 -6.58
CA GLU A 259 -15.66 23.23 -7.83
C GLU A 259 -14.60 22.15 -7.63
N SER A 260 -13.71 22.30 -6.65
CA SER A 260 -12.69 21.30 -6.30
C SER A 260 -13.30 19.94 -5.94
N ILE A 261 -14.43 19.93 -5.23
CA ILE A 261 -15.15 18.68 -4.91
C ILE A 261 -15.76 18.07 -6.17
N LYS A 262 -16.29 18.88 -7.08
CA LYS A 262 -16.84 18.42 -8.36
C LYS A 262 -15.74 17.77 -9.21
N ASP A 263 -14.57 18.38 -9.30
CA ASP A 263 -13.42 17.83 -10.04
C ASP A 263 -12.87 16.54 -9.42
N ALA A 264 -12.92 16.42 -8.10
CA ALA A 264 -12.56 15.20 -7.38
C ALA A 264 -13.62 14.09 -7.46
N THR A 265 -14.82 14.39 -8.01
CA THR A 265 -15.93 13.44 -8.12
C THR A 265 -15.77 12.55 -9.34
N VAL A 266 -15.79 11.24 -9.12
CA VAL A 266 -15.59 10.21 -10.15
C VAL A 266 -16.83 9.33 -10.24
N GLU A 267 -17.13 8.88 -11.45
CA GLU A 267 -18.15 7.84 -11.67
C GLU A 267 -17.52 6.45 -11.67
N ALA A 268 -18.19 5.51 -11.01
CA ALA A 268 -17.83 4.10 -11.00
C ALA A 268 -19.10 3.24 -11.19
N VAL A 269 -18.89 1.98 -11.53
CA VAL A 269 -20.00 1.03 -11.70
C VAL A 269 -19.88 -0.05 -10.63
N ARG A 270 -20.97 -0.35 -9.95
CA ARG A 270 -21.11 -1.45 -9.00
C ARG A 270 -22.39 -2.23 -9.28
N ASN A 271 -22.25 -3.54 -9.47
CA ASN A 271 -23.41 -4.41 -9.83
C ASN A 271 -24.23 -3.87 -11.01
N LYS A 272 -23.56 -3.39 -12.07
CA LYS A 272 -24.17 -2.76 -13.25
C LYS A 272 -24.89 -1.42 -12.96
N THR A 273 -24.76 -0.88 -11.76
CA THR A 273 -25.36 0.40 -11.39
C THR A 273 -24.25 1.46 -11.27
N PRO A 274 -24.33 2.56 -12.04
CA PRO A 274 -23.40 3.67 -11.91
C PRO A 274 -23.62 4.40 -10.57
N PHE A 275 -22.55 4.88 -9.97
CA PHE A 275 -22.59 5.74 -8.79
C PHE A 275 -21.44 6.74 -8.81
N LYS A 276 -21.60 7.86 -8.12
CA LYS A 276 -20.56 8.88 -7.97
C LYS A 276 -19.95 8.82 -6.58
N TYR A 277 -18.65 9.12 -6.52
CA TYR A 277 -17.91 9.20 -5.25
C TYR A 277 -16.81 10.27 -5.34
N ILE A 278 -16.43 10.85 -4.22
CA ILE A 278 -15.31 11.78 -4.14
C ILE A 278 -14.04 10.96 -3.91
N SER A 279 -13.15 11.02 -4.91
CA SER A 279 -11.84 10.34 -4.86
C SER A 279 -10.86 11.18 -4.05
N ALA A 280 -10.32 10.63 -2.97
CA ALA A 280 -9.26 11.28 -2.22
C ALA A 280 -8.02 11.56 -3.08
N ARG A 281 -7.69 10.67 -4.00
CA ARG A 281 -6.57 10.86 -4.95
C ARG A 281 -6.78 12.11 -5.81
N ASN A 282 -7.96 12.25 -6.40
CA ASN A 282 -8.27 13.40 -7.27
C ASN A 282 -8.36 14.69 -6.47
N LEU A 283 -8.89 14.63 -5.24
CA LEU A 283 -8.91 15.77 -4.34
C LEU A 283 -7.48 16.27 -4.04
N PHE A 284 -6.55 15.36 -3.82
CA PHE A 284 -5.16 15.73 -3.60
C PHE A 284 -4.49 16.28 -4.85
N PHE A 285 -4.79 15.78 -6.05
CA PHE A 285 -4.31 16.39 -7.28
C PHE A 285 -4.84 17.83 -7.43
N ALA A 286 -6.11 18.06 -7.17
CA ALA A 286 -6.66 19.43 -7.19
C ALA A 286 -5.97 20.37 -6.18
N ILE A 287 -5.60 19.86 -5.01
CA ILE A 287 -4.84 20.62 -3.99
C ILE A 287 -3.42 20.93 -4.49
N GLU A 288 -2.74 19.98 -5.12
CA GLU A 288 -1.41 20.20 -5.69
C GLU A 288 -1.43 21.23 -6.81
N ASP A 289 -2.40 21.12 -7.71
CA ASP A 289 -2.59 22.06 -8.82
C ASP A 289 -2.87 23.48 -8.31
N ALA A 290 -3.74 23.62 -7.30
CA ALA A 290 -4.02 24.91 -6.66
C ALA A 290 -2.78 25.53 -6.01
N ARG A 291 -1.97 24.73 -5.34
CA ARG A 291 -0.70 25.21 -4.75
C ARG A 291 0.31 25.64 -5.80
N ALA A 292 0.42 24.89 -6.90
CA ALA A 292 1.30 25.25 -8.01
C ALA A 292 0.89 26.57 -8.66
N ALA A 293 -0.41 26.79 -8.84
CA ALA A 293 -0.95 28.04 -9.40
C ALA A 293 -0.63 29.26 -8.51
N VAL A 294 -0.71 29.10 -7.19
CA VAL A 294 -0.33 30.17 -6.24
C VAL A 294 1.17 30.45 -6.26
N ALA A 295 2.01 29.40 -6.34
CA ALA A 295 3.45 29.55 -6.41
C ALA A 295 3.94 30.27 -7.69
N ASP A 296 3.24 30.08 -8.81
CA ASP A 296 3.56 30.70 -10.10
C ASP A 296 3.16 32.21 -10.16
N GLN A 297 2.25 32.63 -9.31
CA GLN A 297 1.80 34.03 -9.22
C GLN A 297 2.70 34.90 -8.32
N THR A 298 3.45 34.29 -7.40
CA THR A 298 4.28 35.01 -6.41
C THR A 298 5.55 35.69 -6.97
N PRO A 299 6.16 35.34 -8.11
CA PRO A 299 7.35 36.02 -8.62
C PRO A 299 7.13 37.34 -9.34
N LYS A 300 5.89 37.68 -9.74
CA LYS A 300 5.61 38.88 -10.55
C LYS A 300 5.38 40.16 -9.76
N GLU A 301 4.95 40.06 -8.51
CA GLU A 301 4.71 41.25 -7.68
C GLU A 301 5.96 41.80 -6.99
N ALA A 302 6.96 40.95 -6.72
CA ALA A 302 8.21 41.39 -6.11
C ALA A 302 9.14 42.15 -7.07
N ALA A 303 8.96 42.02 -8.37
CA ALA A 303 9.78 42.71 -9.39
C ALA A 303 9.23 44.12 -9.73
N HIS A 304 7.99 44.42 -9.35
CA HIS A 304 7.36 45.77 -9.64
C HIS A 304 7.42 46.72 -8.44
N ALA A 305 7.94 46.28 -7.27
CA ALA A 305 8.09 47.12 -6.08
C ALA A 305 9.52 47.64 -5.87
N ALA A 306 10.44 47.37 -6.83
CA ALA A 306 11.83 47.73 -6.76
C ALA A 306 12.31 48.71 -7.88
N ASP A 307 11.34 49.31 -8.63
CA ASP A 307 11.63 50.42 -9.55
C ASP A 307 10.96 51.75 -9.01
#